data_a2c2f9f65bbd1fa33fe77dfd25b8974c
#
_entry.id   a2c2f9f65bbd1fa33fe77dfd25b8974c
#
_cell.length_a   1.000
_cell.length_b   1.000
_cell.length_c   1.000
_cell.angle_alpha   90.00
_cell.angle_beta   90.00
_cell.angle_gamma   90.00
#
_symmetry.space_group_name_H-M   'P 1'
#
loop_
_entity.id
_entity.type
_entity.pdbx_description
1 polymer ?
#
loop_
_entity_poly.entity_id
_entity_poly.type
_entity_poly.pdbx_seq_one_letter_code
_entity_poly.pdbx_strand_id
1 'polypeptide(L)'
;MKFKKIFYSIIKKNPFYKKIGKSVPVASCAQGVKLVDGSAIVNYQNDATKIIIGEKSLIEGSLIVNPYGGKIVIGKSSFIGAGAIIQSDTSIKIGNHVLISNNVRIVDNNAHETDFREREITKNQIIEHGFDSLNNRGNIEGKEIIIEDHVWISFNVIILKGVHIGEGAIVGAGSVVTKDVAPFTLVAGNPAQFKKKL
;
A
#
# COMPACT_ATOMS: atom_id res chain seq x y z
N MET A 1 -14.62 -19.73 -1.71
CA MET A 1 -13.89 -19.07 -0.62
C MET A 1 -14.86 -18.12 0.09
N LYS A 2 -15.15 -18.32 1.38
CA LYS A 2 -16.05 -17.42 2.13
C LYS A 2 -15.23 -16.26 2.70
N PHE A 3 -15.42 -15.05 2.18
CA PHE A 3 -14.86 -13.84 2.74
C PHE A 3 -15.73 -13.32 3.89
N LYS A 4 -15.13 -13.03 5.05
CA LYS A 4 -15.80 -12.24 6.09
C LYS A 4 -15.63 -10.75 5.79
N LYS A 5 -16.72 -10.01 5.74
CA LYS A 5 -16.67 -8.54 5.70
C LYS A 5 -16.37 -8.07 7.11
N ILE A 6 -15.23 -7.45 7.31
CA ILE A 6 -14.84 -6.86 8.59
C ILE A 6 -15.30 -5.40 8.60
N PHE A 7 -16.18 -5.10 9.57
CA PHE A 7 -16.62 -3.74 9.86
C PHE A 7 -15.69 -3.18 10.94
N TYR A 8 -14.85 -2.21 10.61
CA TYR A 8 -13.95 -1.65 11.58
C TYR A 8 -14.40 -0.27 12.05
N SER A 9 -14.50 -0.13 13.38
CA SER A 9 -14.83 1.13 14.08
C SER A 9 -13.58 1.96 14.42
N ILE A 10 -12.42 1.68 13.83
CA ILE A 10 -11.15 2.39 14.10
C ILE A 10 -11.21 3.88 13.71
N ILE A 11 -12.23 4.27 12.97
CA ILE A 11 -12.48 5.65 12.51
C ILE A 11 -12.79 6.65 13.66
N LYS A 12 -13.00 6.20 14.91
CA LYS A 12 -13.49 7.07 15.99
C LYS A 12 -12.51 8.14 16.49
N LYS A 13 -11.24 8.10 16.15
CA LYS A 13 -10.23 9.04 16.68
C LYS A 13 -9.62 10.02 15.67
N ASN A 14 -9.95 9.95 14.37
CA ASN A 14 -9.44 10.88 13.38
C ASN A 14 -10.54 11.91 13.01
N PRO A 15 -10.33 13.23 13.20
CA PRO A 15 -11.32 14.28 12.90
C PRO A 15 -11.76 14.31 11.43
N PHE A 16 -10.96 13.79 10.48
CA PHE A 16 -11.32 13.69 9.07
C PHE A 16 -12.45 12.69 8.77
N TYR A 17 -12.78 11.77 9.70
CA TYR A 17 -13.73 10.67 9.46
C TYR A 17 -15.12 10.88 10.07
N LYS A 18 -15.44 12.05 10.60
CA LYS A 18 -16.72 12.33 11.29
C LYS A 18 -17.96 12.28 10.38
N LYS A 19 -17.83 12.06 9.08
CA LYS A 19 -18.94 12.17 8.10
C LYS A 19 -19.51 10.85 7.56
N ILE A 20 -18.97 9.68 7.93
CA ILE A 20 -19.49 8.41 7.40
C ILE A 20 -20.42 7.74 8.41
N GLY A 21 -21.72 8.05 8.30
CA GLY A 21 -22.78 7.58 9.19
C GLY A 21 -23.27 6.14 8.99
N LYS A 22 -22.56 5.29 8.23
CA LYS A 22 -22.84 3.85 8.10
C LYS A 22 -21.54 3.06 8.10
N SER A 23 -21.48 1.97 8.87
CA SER A 23 -20.33 1.04 8.83
C SER A 23 -20.29 0.31 7.48
N VAL A 24 -19.55 0.85 6.53
CA VAL A 24 -19.27 0.20 5.25
C VAL A 24 -18.05 -0.70 5.44
N PRO A 25 -18.06 -1.95 4.95
CA PRO A 25 -16.86 -2.78 5.02
C PRO A 25 -15.73 -2.12 4.21
N VAL A 26 -14.61 -1.84 4.87
CA VAL A 26 -13.47 -1.15 4.26
C VAL A 26 -12.50 -2.10 3.54
N ALA A 27 -12.60 -3.40 3.80
CA ALA A 27 -11.79 -4.45 3.17
C ALA A 27 -12.51 -5.79 3.12
N SER A 28 -12.10 -6.65 2.17
CA SER A 28 -12.48 -8.05 2.07
C SER A 28 -11.37 -8.91 2.66
N CYS A 29 -11.61 -9.52 3.82
CA CYS A 29 -10.65 -10.38 4.50
C CYS A 29 -11.08 -11.84 4.43
N ALA A 30 -10.16 -12.71 4.04
CA ALA A 30 -10.36 -14.16 4.08
C ALA A 30 -10.29 -14.72 5.52
N GLN A 31 -10.49 -16.02 5.67
CA GLN A 31 -10.46 -16.69 6.96
C GLN A 31 -9.09 -16.57 7.64
N GLY A 32 -9.08 -16.30 8.93
CA GLY A 32 -7.85 -16.28 9.75
C GLY A 32 -6.98 -15.03 9.55
N VAL A 33 -7.44 -14.01 8.81
CA VAL A 33 -6.75 -12.72 8.76
C VAL A 33 -6.76 -12.08 10.15
N LYS A 34 -5.61 -11.58 10.58
CA LYS A 34 -5.42 -10.84 11.83
C LYS A 34 -5.03 -9.39 11.56
N LEU A 35 -5.77 -8.47 12.16
CA LEU A 35 -5.43 -7.04 12.19
C LEU A 35 -5.02 -6.72 13.62
N VAL A 36 -3.80 -6.22 13.80
CA VAL A 36 -3.24 -5.93 15.12
C VAL A 36 -3.63 -4.51 15.54
N ASP A 37 -3.72 -4.25 16.85
CA ASP A 37 -3.98 -2.92 17.39
C ASP A 37 -2.91 -1.94 16.91
N GLY A 38 -3.35 -0.83 16.30
CA GLY A 38 -2.47 0.14 15.65
C GLY A 38 -2.38 -0.01 14.13
N SER A 39 -2.86 -1.13 13.54
CA SER A 39 -3.04 -1.20 12.09
C SER A 39 -4.15 -0.25 11.61
N ALA A 40 -4.03 0.27 10.39
CA ALA A 40 -5.05 1.11 9.79
C ALA A 40 -5.45 0.60 8.40
N ILE A 41 -6.76 0.47 8.16
CA ILE A 41 -7.30 0.24 6.81
C ILE A 41 -8.13 1.45 6.43
N VAL A 42 -7.63 2.20 5.45
CA VAL A 42 -8.22 3.43 4.95
C VAL A 42 -8.63 3.23 3.50
N ASN A 43 -9.92 3.16 3.25
CA ASN A 43 -10.45 2.95 1.91
C ASN A 43 -11.40 4.11 1.57
N TYR A 44 -10.87 5.11 0.89
CA TYR A 44 -11.63 6.30 0.53
C TYR A 44 -12.73 6.04 -0.52
N GLN A 45 -12.68 4.89 -1.21
CA GLN A 45 -13.71 4.53 -2.20
C GLN A 45 -14.92 3.84 -1.57
N ASN A 46 -14.87 3.45 -0.29
CA ASN A 46 -15.93 2.73 0.41
C ASN A 46 -16.37 1.42 -0.29
N ASP A 47 -15.46 0.79 -1.03
CA ASP A 47 -15.66 -0.46 -1.76
C ASP A 47 -14.69 -1.52 -1.22
N ALA A 48 -15.21 -2.48 -0.46
CA ALA A 48 -14.39 -3.53 0.16
C ALA A 48 -13.61 -4.39 -0.85
N THR A 49 -13.98 -4.38 -2.14
CA THR A 49 -13.25 -5.09 -3.20
C THR A 49 -11.94 -4.42 -3.59
N LYS A 50 -11.70 -3.20 -3.12
CA LYS A 50 -10.48 -2.45 -3.37
C LYS A 50 -9.33 -2.81 -2.43
N ILE A 51 -9.61 -3.43 -1.27
CA ILE A 51 -8.60 -3.99 -0.38
C ILE A 51 -8.99 -5.45 -0.10
N ILE A 52 -8.19 -6.38 -0.61
CA ILE A 52 -8.42 -7.82 -0.48
C ILE A 52 -7.24 -8.42 0.27
N ILE A 53 -7.52 -9.16 1.34
CA ILE A 53 -6.49 -9.79 2.18
C ILE A 53 -6.74 -11.29 2.24
N GLY A 54 -5.74 -12.05 1.80
CA GLY A 54 -5.77 -13.52 1.75
C GLY A 54 -5.68 -14.18 3.13
N GLU A 55 -5.98 -15.48 3.14
CA GLU A 55 -6.10 -16.29 4.35
C GLU A 55 -4.85 -16.24 5.24
N LYS A 56 -5.05 -16.23 6.56
CA LYS A 56 -3.99 -16.32 7.57
C LYS A 56 -2.93 -15.21 7.50
N SER A 57 -3.20 -14.12 6.78
CA SER A 57 -2.28 -12.98 6.75
C SER A 57 -2.43 -12.11 7.99
N LEU A 58 -1.33 -11.45 8.39
CA LEU A 58 -1.26 -10.59 9.57
C LEU A 58 -0.85 -9.18 9.16
N ILE A 59 -1.63 -8.18 9.57
CA ILE A 59 -1.43 -6.77 9.24
C ILE A 59 -1.22 -5.97 10.52
N GLU A 60 -0.03 -5.38 10.67
CA GLU A 60 0.31 -4.41 11.72
C GLU A 60 0.48 -2.99 11.14
N GLY A 61 0.68 -2.88 9.83
CA GLY A 61 0.84 -1.63 9.11
C GLY A 61 -0.46 -0.99 8.65
N SER A 62 -0.34 -0.03 7.73
CA SER A 62 -1.46 0.71 7.14
C SER A 62 -1.66 0.35 5.67
N LEU A 63 -2.90 0.09 5.29
CA LEU A 63 -3.33 -0.12 3.90
C LEU A 63 -4.24 1.04 3.51
N ILE A 64 -3.85 1.79 2.48
CA ILE A 64 -4.54 3.01 2.06
C ILE A 64 -4.89 2.92 0.59
N VAL A 65 -6.17 3.00 0.26
CA VAL A 65 -6.66 3.15 -1.11
C VAL A 65 -7.24 4.54 -1.26
N ASN A 66 -6.69 5.29 -2.21
CA ASN A 66 -7.02 6.69 -2.44
C ASN A 66 -8.41 6.87 -3.12
N PRO A 67 -9.01 8.09 -3.08
CA PRO A 67 -10.40 8.29 -3.51
C PRO A 67 -10.62 8.11 -5.02
N TYR A 68 -9.63 8.38 -5.85
CA TYR A 68 -9.78 8.43 -7.31
C TYR A 68 -9.21 7.22 -8.04
N GLY A 69 -8.81 6.20 -7.32
CA GLY A 69 -8.27 4.97 -7.89
C GLY A 69 -7.63 4.10 -6.83
N GLY A 70 -6.98 3.04 -7.28
CA GLY A 70 -6.23 2.16 -6.41
C GLY A 70 -6.94 0.86 -6.07
N LYS A 71 -6.10 -0.13 -5.87
CA LYS A 71 -6.47 -1.45 -5.36
C LYS A 71 -5.27 -2.08 -4.67
N ILE A 72 -5.49 -2.72 -3.54
CA ILE A 72 -4.49 -3.48 -2.81
C ILE A 72 -4.97 -4.92 -2.70
N VAL A 73 -4.16 -5.86 -3.18
CA VAL A 73 -4.41 -7.29 -3.04
C VAL A 73 -3.24 -7.92 -2.32
N ILE A 74 -3.49 -8.60 -1.23
CA ILE A 74 -2.49 -9.33 -0.44
C ILE A 74 -2.87 -10.81 -0.46
N GLY A 75 -1.93 -11.67 -0.81
CA GLY A 75 -2.06 -13.11 -0.83
C GLY A 75 -2.16 -13.72 0.57
N LYS A 76 -2.18 -15.04 0.62
CA LYS A 76 -2.30 -15.79 1.87
C LYS A 76 -0.99 -15.80 2.66
N SER A 77 -1.09 -15.94 3.98
CA SER A 77 0.05 -16.15 4.91
C SER A 77 1.14 -15.08 4.77
N SER A 78 0.76 -13.85 4.43
CA SER A 78 1.67 -12.71 4.28
C SER A 78 1.64 -11.82 5.53
N PHE A 79 2.78 -11.21 5.85
CA PHE A 79 2.96 -10.35 7.02
C PHE A 79 3.28 -8.92 6.59
N ILE A 80 2.56 -7.94 7.12
CA ILE A 80 2.81 -6.51 6.93
C ILE A 80 3.15 -5.90 8.30
N GLY A 81 4.42 -5.56 8.49
CA GLY A 81 4.96 -5.12 9.78
C GLY A 81 4.52 -3.74 10.22
N ALA A 82 4.75 -3.45 11.50
CA ALA A 82 4.36 -2.21 12.15
C ALA A 82 4.98 -0.98 11.46
N GLY A 83 4.19 0.08 11.29
CA GLY A 83 4.62 1.31 10.64
C GLY A 83 4.81 1.19 9.11
N ALA A 84 4.65 0.01 8.51
CA ALA A 84 4.61 -0.11 7.06
C ALA A 84 3.36 0.60 6.51
N ILE A 85 3.52 1.29 5.38
CA ILE A 85 2.43 1.98 4.69
C ILE A 85 2.40 1.53 3.23
N ILE A 86 1.29 0.93 2.85
CA ILE A 86 0.99 0.50 1.49
C ILE A 86 -0.14 1.38 0.99
N GLN A 87 0.17 2.27 0.04
CA GLN A 87 -0.77 3.26 -0.48
C GLN A 87 -0.90 3.15 -1.99
N SER A 88 -2.14 3.04 -2.46
CA SER A 88 -2.44 2.80 -3.87
C SER A 88 -3.41 3.82 -4.48
N ASP A 89 -3.04 4.29 -5.67
CA ASP A 89 -3.88 5.02 -6.63
C ASP A 89 -4.14 4.22 -7.91
N THR A 90 -3.36 3.17 -8.14
CA THR A 90 -3.41 2.34 -9.36
C THR A 90 -3.67 0.89 -8.99
N SER A 91 -2.62 0.16 -8.61
CA SER A 91 -2.72 -1.24 -8.18
C SER A 91 -1.44 -1.66 -7.45
N ILE A 92 -1.59 -2.31 -6.29
CA ILE A 92 -0.51 -2.98 -5.59
C ILE A 92 -0.91 -4.42 -5.35
N LYS A 93 -0.13 -5.36 -5.90
CA LYS A 93 -0.32 -6.80 -5.74
C LYS A 93 0.81 -7.37 -4.92
N ILE A 94 0.48 -8.04 -3.85
CA ILE A 94 1.42 -8.73 -2.96
C ILE A 94 1.02 -10.19 -2.94
N GLY A 95 1.96 -11.06 -3.25
CA GLY A 95 1.78 -12.49 -3.35
C GLY A 95 1.56 -13.19 -2.02
N ASN A 96 1.74 -14.49 -2.04
CA ASN A 96 1.60 -15.37 -0.89
C ASN A 96 2.93 -15.48 -0.14
N HIS A 97 2.85 -15.71 1.19
CA HIS A 97 4.04 -15.94 2.03
C HIS A 97 5.07 -14.80 1.97
N VAL A 98 4.61 -13.57 1.68
CA VAL A 98 5.47 -12.38 1.63
C VAL A 98 5.70 -11.85 3.04
N LEU A 99 6.95 -11.50 3.35
CA LEU A 99 7.34 -10.84 4.60
C LEU A 99 7.71 -9.38 4.31
N ILE A 100 6.87 -8.45 4.73
CA ILE A 100 7.16 -7.01 4.72
C ILE A 100 7.42 -6.57 6.15
N SER A 101 8.66 -6.14 6.42
CA SER A 101 9.11 -5.74 7.75
C SER A 101 8.61 -4.32 8.12
N ASN A 102 9.09 -3.81 9.25
CA ASN A 102 8.63 -2.55 9.82
C ASN A 102 9.04 -1.32 8.99
N ASN A 103 8.20 -0.28 9.02
CA ASN A 103 8.45 1.02 8.40
C ASN A 103 8.70 0.98 6.89
N VAL A 104 8.24 -0.04 6.19
CA VAL A 104 8.32 -0.12 4.72
C VAL A 104 7.31 0.84 4.09
N ARG A 105 7.71 1.54 3.01
CA ARG A 105 6.83 2.39 2.21
C ARG A 105 6.66 1.82 0.81
N ILE A 106 5.44 1.53 0.41
CA ILE A 106 5.09 1.08 -0.94
C ILE A 106 4.03 2.02 -1.49
N VAL A 107 4.38 2.75 -2.58
CA VAL A 107 3.48 3.74 -3.17
C VAL A 107 3.56 3.63 -4.69
N ASP A 108 2.41 3.42 -5.34
CA ASP A 108 2.30 3.17 -6.78
C ASP A 108 2.11 4.43 -7.63
N ASN A 109 2.41 5.60 -7.08
CA ASN A 109 2.25 6.90 -7.75
C ASN A 109 3.32 7.91 -7.29
N ASN A 110 3.35 9.08 -7.95
CA ASN A 110 4.28 10.17 -7.62
C ASN A 110 3.82 11.06 -6.44
N ALA A 111 2.68 10.78 -5.85
CA ALA A 111 2.01 11.60 -4.82
C ALA A 111 1.56 13.00 -5.31
N HIS A 112 2.27 13.61 -6.24
CA HIS A 112 2.00 14.93 -6.80
C HIS A 112 2.34 15.01 -8.29
N GLU A 113 1.81 16.01 -8.97
CA GLU A 113 2.15 16.34 -10.34
C GLU A 113 3.63 16.70 -10.49
N THR A 114 4.26 16.29 -11.59
CA THR A 114 5.66 16.62 -11.90
C THR A 114 5.80 18.06 -12.43
N ASP A 115 4.81 18.58 -13.16
CA ASP A 115 4.77 20.00 -13.50
C ASP A 115 4.53 20.84 -12.24
N PHE A 116 5.45 21.76 -11.95
CA PHE A 116 5.37 22.61 -10.76
C PHE A 116 4.15 23.54 -10.76
N ARG A 117 3.67 23.96 -11.92
CA ARG A 117 2.50 24.86 -12.05
C ARG A 117 1.23 24.12 -11.66
N GLU A 118 1.04 22.89 -12.17
CA GLU A 118 -0.08 22.04 -11.80
C GLU A 118 -0.04 21.73 -10.29
N ARG A 119 1.13 21.36 -9.77
CA ARG A 119 1.33 21.08 -8.35
C ARG A 119 1.05 22.28 -7.46
N GLU A 120 1.39 23.50 -7.91
CA GLU A 120 1.07 24.74 -7.19
C GLU A 120 -0.43 24.98 -7.13
N ILE A 121 -1.14 24.80 -8.23
CA ILE A 121 -2.61 24.91 -8.29
C ILE A 121 -3.26 23.93 -7.32
N THR A 122 -2.91 22.64 -7.41
CA THR A 122 -3.46 21.58 -6.54
C THR A 122 -3.17 21.87 -5.06
N LYS A 123 -1.92 22.25 -4.74
CA LYS A 123 -1.52 22.59 -3.37
C LYS A 123 -2.33 23.77 -2.83
N ASN A 124 -2.49 24.86 -3.61
CA ASN A 124 -3.23 26.04 -3.17
C ASN A 124 -4.71 25.72 -2.98
N GLN A 125 -5.31 24.93 -3.87
CA GLN A 125 -6.69 24.46 -3.71
C GLN A 125 -6.88 23.67 -2.41
N ILE A 126 -5.92 22.78 -2.06
CA ILE A 126 -5.96 22.02 -0.80
C ILE A 126 -5.83 22.96 0.41
N ILE A 127 -4.92 23.95 0.35
CA ILE A 127 -4.70 24.90 1.45
C ILE A 127 -5.95 25.74 1.70
N GLU A 128 -6.60 26.21 0.65
CA GLU A 128 -7.76 27.12 0.76
C GLU A 128 -9.06 26.39 1.08
N HIS A 129 -9.25 25.18 0.54
CA HIS A 129 -10.54 24.48 0.56
C HIS A 129 -10.50 23.07 1.17
N GLY A 130 -9.30 22.57 1.55
CA GLY A 130 -9.11 21.22 2.07
C GLY A 130 -9.01 20.14 0.99
N PHE A 131 -8.64 18.94 1.40
CA PHE A 131 -8.49 17.79 0.48
C PHE A 131 -9.81 17.40 -0.22
N ASP A 132 -10.95 17.61 0.43
CA ASP A 132 -12.27 17.27 -0.12
C ASP A 132 -12.66 18.16 -1.34
N SER A 133 -11.90 19.22 -1.60
CA SER A 133 -12.11 20.12 -2.75
C SER A 133 -11.60 19.53 -4.07
N LEU A 134 -10.73 18.51 -4.00
CA LEU A 134 -10.21 17.86 -5.20
C LEU A 134 -11.29 16.96 -5.81
N ASN A 135 -11.59 17.17 -7.11
CA ASN A 135 -12.58 16.41 -7.85
C ASN A 135 -12.01 15.22 -8.64
N ASN A 136 -10.68 15.15 -8.75
CA ASN A 136 -9.97 14.10 -9.47
C ASN A 136 -8.51 14.00 -8.98
N ARG A 137 -7.78 13.01 -9.52
CA ARG A 137 -6.38 12.77 -9.18
C ARG A 137 -5.39 13.80 -9.75
N GLY A 138 -5.80 14.64 -10.70
CA GLY A 138 -4.87 15.45 -11.48
C GLY A 138 -4.00 14.60 -12.41
N ASN A 139 -2.87 15.18 -12.89
CA ASN A 139 -1.90 14.52 -13.76
C ASN A 139 -0.82 13.75 -12.94
N ILE A 140 -1.23 13.12 -11.82
CA ILE A 140 -0.33 12.33 -10.99
C ILE A 140 -0.09 10.97 -11.67
N GLU A 141 1.16 10.75 -12.05
CA GLU A 141 1.57 9.50 -12.69
C GLU A 141 1.56 8.34 -11.68
N GLY A 142 0.86 7.27 -12.02
CA GLY A 142 0.81 6.03 -11.26
C GLY A 142 1.17 4.83 -12.14
N LYS A 143 1.77 3.80 -11.55
CA LYS A 143 2.09 2.54 -12.22
C LYS A 143 2.03 1.39 -11.23
N GLU A 144 1.39 0.27 -11.61
CA GLU A 144 1.23 -0.91 -10.78
C GLU A 144 2.54 -1.39 -10.15
N ILE A 145 2.46 -1.84 -8.89
CA ILE A 145 3.55 -2.54 -8.20
C ILE A 145 3.14 -4.00 -8.02
N ILE A 146 4.07 -4.92 -8.34
CA ILE A 146 3.88 -6.35 -8.17
C ILE A 146 4.99 -6.88 -7.27
N ILE A 147 4.63 -7.59 -6.21
CA ILE A 147 5.53 -8.33 -5.33
C ILE A 147 5.07 -9.79 -5.37
N GLU A 148 5.90 -10.65 -5.92
CA GLU A 148 5.57 -12.06 -6.09
C GLU A 148 5.65 -12.84 -4.77
N ASP A 149 5.40 -14.15 -4.83
CA ASP A 149 5.38 -15.05 -3.68
C ASP A 149 6.76 -15.14 -3.00
N HIS A 150 6.77 -15.41 -1.69
CA HIS A 150 7.99 -15.66 -0.90
C HIS A 150 9.00 -14.52 -0.83
N VAL A 151 8.64 -13.30 -1.27
CA VAL A 151 9.53 -12.13 -1.19
C VAL A 151 9.70 -11.66 0.25
N TRP A 152 10.94 -11.28 0.59
CA TRP A 152 11.25 -10.61 1.86
C TRP A 152 11.68 -9.16 1.64
N ILE A 153 10.88 -8.22 2.11
CA ILE A 153 11.20 -6.79 2.17
C ILE A 153 11.64 -6.47 3.60
N SER A 154 12.90 -6.11 3.77
CA SER A 154 13.46 -5.77 5.09
C SER A 154 12.98 -4.39 5.55
N PHE A 155 13.33 -3.99 6.78
CA PHE A 155 12.83 -2.77 7.41
C PHE A 155 13.34 -1.47 6.73
N ASN A 156 12.54 -0.40 6.82
CA ASN A 156 12.82 0.92 6.25
C ASN A 156 13.07 0.93 4.72
N VAL A 157 12.52 -0.03 3.99
CA VAL A 157 12.61 -0.08 2.53
C VAL A 157 11.54 0.83 1.90
N ILE A 158 11.88 1.46 0.77
CA ILE A 158 10.96 2.22 -0.07
C ILE A 158 10.86 1.54 -1.43
N ILE A 159 9.63 1.25 -1.89
CA ILE A 159 9.36 0.70 -3.22
C ILE A 159 8.58 1.73 -4.01
N LEU A 160 9.12 2.14 -5.17
CA LEU A 160 8.53 3.14 -6.03
C LEU A 160 7.59 2.51 -7.06
N LYS A 161 6.73 3.34 -7.64
CA LYS A 161 5.77 2.96 -8.67
C LYS A 161 6.39 2.17 -9.82
N GLY A 162 5.66 1.19 -10.33
CA GLY A 162 6.04 0.41 -11.49
C GLY A 162 7.04 -0.70 -11.25
N VAL A 163 7.49 -0.91 -10.02
CA VAL A 163 8.44 -1.96 -9.67
C VAL A 163 7.77 -3.33 -9.62
N HIS A 164 8.41 -4.31 -10.23
CA HIS A 164 8.10 -5.73 -10.11
C HIS A 164 9.23 -6.44 -9.32
N ILE A 165 8.87 -7.08 -8.22
CA ILE A 165 9.81 -7.86 -7.41
C ILE A 165 9.47 -9.35 -7.58
N GLY A 166 10.40 -10.09 -8.19
CA GLY A 166 10.24 -11.49 -8.52
C GLY A 166 10.27 -12.40 -7.30
N GLU A 167 9.72 -13.60 -7.47
CA GLU A 167 9.56 -14.63 -6.45
C GLU A 167 10.83 -14.87 -5.64
N GLY A 168 10.70 -15.01 -4.33
CA GLY A 168 11.79 -15.34 -3.43
C GLY A 168 12.90 -14.29 -3.32
N ALA A 169 12.74 -13.11 -3.93
CA ALA A 169 13.73 -12.04 -3.83
C ALA A 169 13.79 -11.45 -2.41
N ILE A 170 14.97 -10.93 -2.06
CA ILE A 170 15.19 -10.22 -0.79
C ILE A 170 15.60 -8.78 -1.09
N VAL A 171 14.93 -7.82 -0.44
CA VAL A 171 15.32 -6.41 -0.44
C VAL A 171 15.93 -6.06 0.90
N GLY A 172 17.21 -5.71 0.91
CA GLY A 172 17.97 -5.36 2.12
C GLY A 172 17.47 -4.08 2.78
N ALA A 173 17.67 -3.98 4.09
CA ALA A 173 17.18 -2.86 4.91
C ALA A 173 17.64 -1.49 4.41
N GLY A 174 16.75 -0.48 4.52
CA GLY A 174 17.04 0.90 4.13
C GLY A 174 17.18 1.14 2.62
N SER A 175 16.78 0.18 1.79
CA SER A 175 16.91 0.29 0.33
C SER A 175 15.79 1.11 -0.30
N VAL A 176 16.10 1.74 -1.45
CA VAL A 176 15.12 2.38 -2.33
C VAL A 176 15.07 1.62 -3.66
N VAL A 177 13.98 0.88 -3.87
CA VAL A 177 13.79 0.07 -5.08
C VAL A 177 13.14 0.93 -6.16
N THR A 178 13.89 1.16 -7.24
CA THR A 178 13.50 2.03 -8.36
C THR A 178 13.36 1.27 -9.68
N LYS A 179 13.75 -0.03 -9.71
CA LYS A 179 13.72 -0.91 -10.87
C LYS A 179 13.29 -2.31 -10.44
N ASP A 180 12.90 -3.12 -11.42
CA ASP A 180 12.51 -4.51 -11.18
C ASP A 180 13.65 -5.32 -10.55
N VAL A 181 13.25 -6.28 -9.71
CA VAL A 181 14.14 -7.19 -9.00
C VAL A 181 13.90 -8.60 -9.52
N ALA A 182 14.97 -9.24 -10.03
CA ALA A 182 14.86 -10.60 -10.54
C ALA A 182 14.52 -11.61 -9.41
N PRO A 183 13.82 -12.71 -9.73
CA PRO A 183 13.54 -13.75 -8.77
C PRO A 183 14.81 -14.31 -8.11
N PHE A 184 14.70 -14.76 -6.85
CA PHE A 184 15.76 -15.40 -6.09
C PHE A 184 17.06 -14.58 -6.08
N THR A 185 16.95 -13.26 -5.95
CA THR A 185 18.10 -12.36 -5.82
C THR A 185 18.01 -11.49 -4.57
N LEU A 186 19.17 -11.10 -4.05
CA LEU A 186 19.29 -10.07 -3.02
C LEU A 186 19.70 -8.76 -3.67
N VAL A 187 18.93 -7.71 -3.42
CA VAL A 187 19.26 -6.32 -3.77
C VAL A 187 19.36 -5.46 -2.51
N ALA A 188 20.20 -4.42 -2.53
CA ALA A 188 20.30 -3.48 -1.42
C ALA A 188 20.91 -2.14 -1.85
N GLY A 189 20.59 -1.07 -1.12
CA GLY A 189 21.15 0.28 -1.29
C GLY A 189 20.14 1.30 -1.81
N ASN A 190 20.59 2.53 -2.03
CA ASN A 190 19.80 3.63 -2.62
C ASN A 190 20.57 4.26 -3.80
N PRO A 191 20.14 4.01 -5.05
CA PRO A 191 19.12 3.04 -5.44
C PRO A 191 19.56 1.59 -5.18
N ALA A 192 18.59 0.69 -5.00
CA ALA A 192 18.86 -0.73 -4.77
C ALA A 192 19.59 -1.37 -5.96
N GLN A 193 20.67 -2.08 -5.68
CA GLN A 193 21.52 -2.75 -6.65
C GLN A 193 21.63 -4.24 -6.32
N PHE A 194 21.83 -5.06 -7.34
CA PHE A 194 22.08 -6.49 -7.16
C PHE A 194 23.27 -6.74 -6.24
N LYS A 195 23.16 -7.68 -5.33
CA LYS A 195 24.22 -8.13 -4.42
C LYS A 195 24.61 -9.57 -4.68
N LYS A 196 23.65 -10.48 -4.77
CA LYS A 196 23.90 -11.90 -5.06
C LYS A 196 22.63 -12.62 -5.49
N LYS A 197 22.79 -13.82 -6.06
CA LYS A 197 21.73 -14.83 -6.20
C LYS A 197 21.54 -15.56 -4.86
N LEU A 198 20.31 -16.05 -4.62
CA LEU A 198 19.90 -16.80 -3.43
C LEU A 198 19.82 -18.29 -3.75
#